data_6009eb162f3d55e1d07569b7ee5840a5
#
_entry.id   6009eb162f3d55e1d07569b7ee5840a5
#
_cell.length_a   1.000
_cell.length_b   1.000
_cell.length_c   1.000
_cell.angle_alpha   90.00
_cell.angle_beta   90.00
_cell.angle_gamma   90.00
#
_symmetry.space_group_name_H-M   'P 1'
#
loop_
_entity.id
_entity.type
_entity.pdbx_description
1 polymer ?
#
loop_
_entity_poly.entity_id
_entity_poly.type
_entity_poly.pdbx_seq_one_letter_code
_entity_poly.pdbx_strand_id
1 'polypeptide(L)'
;MKDRIYICHTYYHVYVTFLKELKLRAEADPARKAGTATLVLSKMSNNFENLKARVESTGLFEEVLEFDEKREDFFPELAKYRKDTGSFLGNLKNRIRFTKEYARLEAPYVPVDLRTYKDIYVYCDSDPIGYYLNQNRIRYH
;
A
#
# COMPACT_ATOMS: atom_id res chain seq x y z
N MET A 1 12.23 -10.36 -10.38
CA MET A 1 10.89 -9.83 -10.07
C MET A 1 10.44 -10.57 -8.83
N LYS A 2 10.03 -9.86 -7.78
CA LYS A 2 9.48 -10.45 -6.55
C LYS A 2 8.06 -10.97 -6.83
N ASP A 3 7.58 -11.96 -6.10
CA ASP A 3 6.29 -12.56 -6.44
C ASP A 3 5.12 -11.72 -5.94
N ARG A 4 4.97 -11.56 -4.63
CA ARG A 4 3.78 -10.94 -4.03
C ARG A 4 4.13 -9.85 -3.04
N ILE A 5 3.28 -8.81 -3.00
CA ILE A 5 3.27 -7.80 -1.94
C ILE A 5 1.84 -7.59 -1.45
N TYR A 6 1.67 -7.44 -0.15
CA TYR A 6 0.41 -7.19 0.52
C TYR A 6 0.47 -5.87 1.28
N ILE A 7 -0.49 -4.97 1.02
CA ILE A 7 -0.61 -3.68 1.71
C ILE A 7 -1.75 -3.80 2.73
N CYS A 8 -1.40 -3.88 3.99
CA CYS A 8 -2.34 -4.11 5.10
C CYS A 8 -2.53 -2.84 5.94
N HIS A 9 -3.78 -2.40 6.09
CA HIS A 9 -4.17 -1.22 6.86
C HIS A 9 -4.74 -1.57 8.24
N THR A 10 -5.17 -2.81 8.45
CA THR A 10 -5.78 -3.28 9.69
C THR A 10 -5.22 -4.62 10.12
N TYR A 11 -5.38 -4.98 11.40
CA TYR A 11 -5.06 -6.32 11.91
C TYR A 11 -5.82 -7.42 11.17
N TYR A 12 -7.07 -7.14 10.74
CA TYR A 12 -7.86 -8.08 9.95
C TYR A 12 -7.22 -8.35 8.59
N HIS A 13 -6.72 -7.32 7.90
CA HIS A 13 -6.00 -7.49 6.63
C HIS A 13 -4.75 -8.37 6.82
N VAL A 14 -4.00 -8.14 7.90
CA VAL A 14 -2.84 -8.97 8.24
C VAL A 14 -3.26 -10.43 8.45
N TYR A 15 -4.32 -10.66 9.22
CA TYR A 15 -4.85 -12.01 9.45
C TYR A 15 -5.24 -12.73 8.16
N VAL A 16 -6.00 -12.07 7.28
CA VAL A 16 -6.40 -12.63 5.97
C VAL A 16 -5.18 -12.92 5.10
N THR A 17 -4.19 -12.04 5.11
CA THR A 17 -2.93 -12.24 4.39
C THR A 17 -2.17 -13.47 4.89
N PHE A 18 -2.11 -13.68 6.20
CA PHE A 18 -1.52 -14.88 6.78
C PHE A 18 -2.21 -16.14 6.28
N LEU A 19 -3.53 -16.19 6.37
CA LEU A 19 -4.30 -17.36 5.89
C LEU A 19 -4.05 -17.63 4.41
N LYS A 20 -3.99 -16.57 3.58
CA LYS A 20 -3.70 -16.70 2.16
C LYS A 20 -2.31 -17.28 1.90
N GLU A 21 -1.28 -16.74 2.57
CA GLU A 21 0.09 -17.23 2.39
C GLU A 21 0.28 -18.65 2.91
N LEU A 22 -0.33 -19.00 4.04
CA LEU A 22 -0.31 -20.38 4.55
C LEU A 22 -0.96 -21.35 3.56
N LYS A 23 -2.11 -20.97 2.99
CA LYS A 23 -2.79 -21.77 1.96
C LYS A 23 -1.92 -21.95 0.71
N LEU A 24 -1.35 -20.86 0.18
CA LEU A 24 -0.48 -20.91 -0.99
C LEU A 24 0.75 -21.81 -0.76
N ARG A 25 1.31 -21.79 0.43
CA ARG A 25 2.44 -22.66 0.79
C ARG A 25 2.03 -24.13 0.93
N ALA A 26 0.85 -24.37 1.49
CA ALA A 26 0.32 -25.74 1.64
C ALA A 26 -0.04 -26.39 0.29
N GLU A 27 -0.50 -25.56 -0.67
CA GLU A 27 -0.89 -26.00 -2.02
C GLU A 27 0.28 -25.98 -3.01
N ALA A 28 1.44 -25.43 -2.62
CA ALA A 28 2.60 -25.38 -3.50
C ALA A 28 3.15 -26.77 -3.80
N ASP A 29 3.46 -27.02 -5.06
CA ASP A 29 4.18 -28.22 -5.47
C ASP A 29 5.52 -28.30 -4.71
N PRO A 30 5.84 -29.43 -4.06
CA PRO A 30 7.12 -29.61 -3.38
C PRO A 30 8.35 -29.35 -4.27
N ALA A 31 8.20 -29.52 -5.59
CA ALA A 31 9.23 -29.24 -6.57
C ALA A 31 9.35 -27.73 -6.92
N ARG A 32 8.36 -26.92 -6.56
CA ARG A 32 8.33 -25.48 -6.78
C ARG A 32 8.27 -24.79 -5.43
N LYS A 33 9.32 -24.04 -5.07
CA LYS A 33 9.25 -23.17 -3.89
C LYS A 33 8.03 -22.27 -3.98
N ALA A 34 7.21 -22.22 -2.93
CA ALA A 34 6.22 -21.17 -2.78
C ALA A 34 6.97 -19.84 -2.95
N GLY A 35 6.50 -18.99 -3.87
CA GLY A 35 7.17 -17.75 -4.16
C GLY A 35 7.29 -16.83 -2.93
N THR A 36 8.07 -15.78 -3.05
CA THR A 36 8.34 -14.82 -1.96
C THR A 36 7.19 -13.85 -1.75
N ALA A 37 6.95 -13.46 -0.51
CA ALA A 37 5.93 -12.49 -0.15
C ALA A 37 6.52 -11.37 0.72
N THR A 38 6.18 -10.13 0.40
CA THR A 38 6.46 -8.95 1.22
C THR A 38 5.16 -8.48 1.88
N LEU A 39 5.21 -8.15 3.15
CA LEU A 39 4.10 -7.54 3.87
C LEU A 39 4.42 -6.07 4.17
N VAL A 40 3.49 -5.17 3.85
CA VAL A 40 3.54 -3.75 4.23
C VAL A 40 2.47 -3.49 5.26
N LEU A 41 2.86 -2.98 6.41
CA LEU A 41 1.99 -2.48 7.47
C LEU A 41 1.79 -0.98 7.28
N SER A 42 0.67 -0.61 6.70
CA SER A 42 0.30 0.80 6.54
C SER A 42 -0.25 1.37 7.84
N LYS A 43 0.36 2.45 8.33
CA LYS A 43 -0.05 3.13 9.57
C LYS A 43 -1.19 4.13 9.35
N MET A 44 -1.96 4.00 8.28
CA MET A 44 -3.11 4.87 8.04
C MET A 44 -4.18 4.78 9.12
N SER A 45 -4.57 3.55 9.49
CA SER A 45 -5.65 3.30 10.47
C SER A 45 -5.15 2.79 11.80
N ASN A 46 -3.99 2.14 11.83
CA ASN A 46 -3.42 1.49 13.02
C ASN A 46 -1.93 1.79 13.14
N ASN A 47 -1.45 1.87 14.38
CA ASN A 47 -0.02 2.03 14.65
C ASN A 47 0.74 0.70 14.61
N PHE A 48 0.06 -0.44 14.62
CA PHE A 48 0.62 -1.80 14.59
C PHE A 48 1.73 -2.04 15.63
N GLU A 49 1.55 -1.57 16.85
CA GLU A 49 2.51 -1.68 17.94
C GLU A 49 3.16 -3.07 18.00
N ASN A 50 4.48 -3.14 17.86
CA ASN A 50 5.28 -4.37 17.91
C ASN A 50 4.86 -5.50 16.93
N LEU A 51 3.90 -5.25 16.02
CA LEU A 51 3.40 -6.29 15.11
C LEU A 51 4.48 -6.67 14.09
N LYS A 52 5.27 -5.72 13.62
CA LYS A 52 6.35 -5.98 12.65
C LYS A 52 7.27 -7.10 13.13
N ALA A 53 7.87 -6.95 14.31
CA ALA A 53 8.78 -7.95 14.87
C ALA A 53 8.12 -9.33 15.05
N ARG A 54 6.85 -9.35 15.47
CA ARG A 54 6.08 -10.60 15.61
C ARG A 54 5.83 -11.27 14.27
N VAL A 55 5.53 -10.51 13.23
CA VAL A 55 5.35 -11.04 11.87
C VAL A 55 6.66 -11.56 11.32
N GLU A 56 7.74 -10.81 11.46
CA GLU A 56 9.08 -11.21 11.05
C GLU A 56 9.50 -12.54 11.69
N SER A 57 9.21 -12.72 12.99
CA SER A 57 9.56 -13.96 13.72
C SER A 57 8.85 -15.22 13.19
N THR A 58 7.76 -15.07 12.44
CA THR A 58 7.06 -16.22 11.84
C THR A 58 7.79 -16.84 10.64
N GLY A 59 8.69 -16.08 10.00
CA GLY A 59 9.36 -16.49 8.76
C GLY A 59 8.41 -16.71 7.57
N LEU A 60 7.14 -16.24 7.68
CA LEU A 60 6.16 -16.39 6.60
C LEU A 60 6.40 -15.41 5.45
N PHE A 61 6.93 -14.24 5.75
CA PHE A 61 7.26 -13.20 4.78
C PHE A 61 8.77 -13.05 4.65
N GLU A 62 9.25 -12.81 3.43
CA GLU A 62 10.65 -12.51 3.17
C GLU A 62 11.04 -11.14 3.72
N GLU A 63 10.08 -10.20 3.69
CA GLU A 63 10.29 -8.83 4.15
C GLU A 63 8.99 -8.27 4.77
N VAL A 64 9.13 -7.55 5.87
CA VAL A 64 8.03 -6.82 6.52
C VAL A 64 8.41 -5.35 6.62
N LEU A 65 7.62 -4.50 5.98
CA LEU A 65 7.84 -3.06 5.91
C LEU A 65 6.76 -2.31 6.67
N GLU A 66 7.09 -1.13 7.15
CA GLU A 66 6.13 -0.17 7.66
C GLU A 66 6.05 1.03 6.73
N PHE A 67 4.84 1.54 6.51
CA PHE A 67 4.58 2.70 5.69
C PHE A 67 3.60 3.65 6.38
N ASP A 68 4.02 4.89 6.59
CA ASP A 68 3.17 5.91 7.20
C ASP A 68 2.42 6.71 6.14
N GLU A 69 1.19 6.27 5.85
CA GLU A 69 0.33 6.93 4.85
C GLU A 69 -0.30 8.24 5.36
N LYS A 70 -0.20 8.56 6.66
CA LYS A 70 -0.73 9.81 7.22
C LYS A 70 0.11 11.05 6.84
N ARG A 71 1.16 10.86 6.07
CA ARG A 71 2.08 11.94 5.67
C ARG A 71 1.45 13.05 4.82
N GLU A 72 0.21 12.91 4.38
CA GLU A 72 -0.48 14.01 3.70
C GLU A 72 -0.52 15.30 4.53
N ASP A 73 -0.49 15.19 5.86
CA ASP A 73 -0.43 16.34 6.77
C ASP A 73 0.91 17.10 6.64
N PHE A 74 1.93 16.47 6.08
CA PHE A 74 3.23 17.09 5.83
C PHE A 74 3.33 17.81 4.47
N PHE A 75 2.27 17.82 3.67
CA PHE A 75 2.24 18.50 2.37
C PHE A 75 1.34 19.74 2.38
N PRO A 76 1.72 20.81 3.11
CA PRO A 76 0.89 22.03 3.25
C PRO A 76 0.63 22.72 1.91
N GLU A 77 1.49 22.53 0.92
CA GLU A 77 1.34 23.04 -0.44
C GLU A 77 0.08 22.52 -1.15
N LEU A 78 -0.47 21.39 -0.72
CA LEU A 78 -1.69 20.83 -1.29
C LEU A 78 -2.96 21.50 -0.78
N ALA A 79 -2.90 22.26 0.31
CA ALA A 79 -4.06 22.94 0.90
C ALA A 79 -4.76 23.88 -0.09
N LYS A 80 -4.01 24.47 -1.03
CA LYS A 80 -4.57 25.32 -2.09
C LYS A 80 -5.59 24.62 -2.98
N TYR A 81 -5.46 23.32 -3.17
CA TYR A 81 -6.38 22.52 -4.01
C TYR A 81 -7.63 22.06 -3.26
N ARG A 82 -7.66 22.18 -1.93
CA ARG A 82 -8.83 21.86 -1.09
C ARG A 82 -9.79 23.04 -0.94
N LYS A 83 -9.42 24.22 -1.42
CA LYS A 83 -10.28 25.41 -1.36
C LYS A 83 -11.40 25.32 -2.39
N ASP A 84 -12.62 25.65 -1.96
CA ASP A 84 -13.75 25.80 -2.86
C ASP A 84 -13.52 26.99 -3.79
N THR A 85 -13.66 26.75 -5.09
CA THR A 85 -13.53 27.77 -6.13
C THR A 85 -14.86 28.44 -6.49
N GLY A 86 -15.99 28.00 -5.89
CA GLY A 86 -17.33 28.43 -6.25
C GLY A 86 -17.81 27.92 -7.61
N SER A 87 -17.04 27.06 -8.28
CA SER A 87 -17.36 26.48 -9.58
C SER A 87 -17.14 24.98 -9.60
N PHE A 88 -18.11 24.22 -10.13
CA PHE A 88 -17.98 22.77 -10.27
C PHE A 88 -16.75 22.36 -11.09
N LEU A 89 -16.52 23.02 -12.23
CA LEU A 89 -15.35 22.75 -13.07
C LEU A 89 -14.03 23.11 -12.37
N GLY A 90 -14.02 24.20 -11.61
CA GLY A 90 -12.87 24.61 -10.81
C GLY A 90 -12.53 23.59 -9.74
N ASN A 91 -13.53 23.12 -9.02
CA ASN A 91 -13.37 22.10 -7.97
C ASN A 91 -12.92 20.75 -8.55
N LEU A 92 -13.48 20.34 -9.69
CA LEU A 92 -13.05 19.11 -10.38
C LEU A 92 -11.56 19.22 -10.81
N LYS A 93 -11.16 20.36 -11.40
CA LYS A 93 -9.78 20.63 -11.78
C LYS A 93 -8.83 20.57 -10.57
N ASN A 94 -9.24 21.20 -9.46
CA ASN A 94 -8.48 21.17 -8.22
C ASN A 94 -8.35 19.75 -7.66
N ARG A 95 -9.42 18.95 -7.69
CA ARG A 95 -9.38 17.56 -7.25
C ARG A 95 -8.39 16.73 -8.08
N ILE A 96 -8.40 16.86 -9.39
CA ILE A 96 -7.45 16.18 -10.28
C ILE A 96 -6.01 16.60 -9.99
N ARG A 97 -5.78 17.91 -9.81
CA ARG A 97 -4.45 18.44 -9.47
C ARG A 97 -3.97 17.94 -8.11
N PHE A 98 -4.86 17.95 -7.10
CA PHE A 98 -4.55 17.42 -5.77
C PHE A 98 -4.07 15.97 -5.88
N THR A 99 -4.86 15.09 -6.51
CA THR A 99 -4.52 13.67 -6.65
C THR A 99 -3.17 13.46 -7.34
N LYS A 100 -2.92 14.23 -8.42
CA LYS A 100 -1.66 14.12 -9.18
C LYS A 100 -0.45 14.59 -8.36
N GLU A 101 -0.54 15.76 -7.74
CA GLU A 101 0.57 16.30 -6.93
C GLU A 101 0.80 15.49 -5.67
N TYR A 102 -0.27 15.02 -5.02
CA TYR A 102 -0.17 14.15 -3.87
C TYR A 102 0.60 12.86 -4.21
N ALA A 103 0.21 12.15 -5.26
CA ALA A 103 0.92 10.94 -5.69
C ALA A 103 2.40 11.20 -6.02
N ARG A 104 2.72 12.35 -6.61
CA ARG A 104 4.11 12.76 -6.90
C ARG A 104 4.91 13.00 -5.62
N LEU A 105 4.33 13.69 -4.64
CA LEU A 105 4.99 13.99 -3.37
C LEU A 105 5.14 12.73 -2.50
N GLU A 106 4.20 11.81 -2.57
CA GLU A 106 4.22 10.58 -1.80
C GLU A 106 5.17 9.52 -2.38
N ALA A 107 5.40 9.51 -3.69
CA ALA A 107 6.23 8.51 -4.35
C ALA A 107 7.59 8.24 -3.66
N PRO A 108 8.33 9.25 -3.16
CA PRO A 108 9.57 9.02 -2.43
C PRO A 108 9.42 8.28 -1.10
N TYR A 109 8.21 8.22 -0.56
CA TYR A 109 7.91 7.59 0.73
C TYR A 109 7.34 6.18 0.59
N VAL A 110 6.94 5.77 -0.62
CA VAL A 110 6.55 4.38 -0.88
C VAL A 110 7.76 3.49 -0.60
N PRO A 111 7.65 2.50 0.31
CA PRO A 111 8.82 1.81 0.85
C PRO A 111 9.55 0.92 -0.15
N VAL A 112 8.89 0.61 -1.28
CA VAL A 112 9.45 -0.24 -2.35
C VAL A 112 8.93 0.20 -3.72
N ASP A 113 9.67 -0.14 -4.78
CA ASP A 113 9.15 -0.02 -6.13
C ASP A 113 8.12 -1.14 -6.40
N LEU A 114 6.84 -0.76 -6.37
CA LEU A 114 5.72 -1.69 -6.55
C LEU A 114 5.71 -2.37 -7.93
N ARG A 115 6.33 -1.76 -8.95
CA ARG A 115 6.46 -2.37 -10.28
C ARG A 115 7.38 -3.58 -10.31
N THR A 116 8.15 -3.81 -9.26
CA THR A 116 9.04 -4.97 -9.15
C THR A 116 8.31 -6.24 -8.72
N TYR A 117 7.05 -6.12 -8.30
CA TYR A 117 6.23 -7.25 -7.88
C TYR A 117 5.33 -7.74 -9.00
N LYS A 118 5.12 -9.04 -9.03
CA LYS A 118 4.21 -9.70 -9.97
C LYS A 118 2.75 -9.50 -9.58
N ASP A 119 2.44 -9.73 -8.30
CA ASP A 119 1.11 -9.59 -7.75
C ASP A 119 1.11 -8.59 -6.58
N ILE A 120 0.24 -7.60 -6.64
CA ILE A 120 0.06 -6.58 -5.61
C ILE A 120 -1.35 -6.73 -5.05
N TYR A 121 -1.46 -6.90 -3.73
CA TYR A 121 -2.74 -7.00 -3.02
C TYR A 121 -2.94 -5.79 -2.12
N VAL A 122 -4.04 -5.06 -2.37
CA VAL A 122 -4.42 -3.87 -1.61
C VAL A 122 -5.83 -4.06 -1.08
N TYR A 123 -6.01 -3.93 0.22
CA TYR A 123 -7.32 -4.11 0.86
C TYR A 123 -8.15 -2.83 0.90
N CYS A 124 -7.50 -1.66 0.72
CA CYS A 124 -8.16 -0.36 0.66
C CYS A 124 -7.45 0.50 -0.39
N ASP A 125 -8.12 0.78 -1.49
CA ASP A 125 -7.59 1.56 -2.61
C ASP A 125 -7.98 3.04 -2.59
N SER A 126 -8.78 3.43 -1.60
CA SER A 126 -9.12 4.84 -1.35
C SER A 126 -8.06 5.59 -0.53
N ASP A 127 -7.09 4.86 0.03
CA ASP A 127 -5.97 5.40 0.78
C ASP A 127 -4.84 5.90 -0.17
N PRO A 128 -3.87 6.67 0.33
CA PRO A 128 -2.81 7.27 -0.49
C PRO A 128 -2.08 6.30 -1.42
N ILE A 129 -1.79 5.08 -0.96
CA ILE A 129 -1.12 4.09 -1.80
C ILE A 129 -2.00 3.63 -2.97
N GLY A 130 -3.32 3.57 -2.78
CA GLY A 130 -4.27 3.32 -3.86
C GLY A 130 -4.27 4.43 -4.90
N TYR A 131 -4.22 5.69 -4.47
CA TYR A 131 -4.04 6.82 -5.39
C TYR A 131 -2.73 6.73 -6.17
N TYR A 132 -1.63 6.39 -5.49
CA TYR A 132 -0.34 6.19 -6.14
C TYR A 132 -0.39 5.11 -7.22
N LEU A 133 -0.98 3.94 -6.91
CA LEU A 133 -1.12 2.82 -7.84
C LEU A 133 -1.94 3.22 -9.07
N ASN A 134 -3.11 3.83 -8.85
CA ASN A 134 -4.00 4.29 -9.92
C ASN A 134 -3.35 5.37 -10.78
N GLN A 135 -2.71 6.35 -10.16
CA GLN A 135 -2.02 7.44 -10.89
C GLN A 135 -0.88 6.92 -11.77
N ASN A 136 -0.18 5.90 -11.31
CA ASN A 136 0.92 5.28 -12.03
C ASN A 136 0.50 4.11 -12.93
N ARG A 137 -0.81 3.80 -13.01
CA ARG A 137 -1.38 2.69 -13.81
C ARG A 137 -0.76 1.34 -13.45
N ILE A 138 -0.48 1.13 -12.18
CA ILE A 138 0.03 -0.14 -11.66
C ILE A 138 -1.18 -1.02 -11.33
N ARG A 139 -1.22 -2.23 -11.88
CA ARG A 139 -2.32 -3.19 -11.62
C ARG A 139 -2.17 -3.80 -10.23
N TYR A 140 -3.29 -4.00 -9.55
CA TYR A 140 -3.39 -4.64 -8.23
C TYR A 140 -4.69 -5.43 -8.09
N HIS A 141 -4.79 -6.23 -7.03
CA HIS A 141 -5.96 -7.03 -6.65
C HIS A 141 -6.62 -6.46 -5.40
#